data_246fc7139a441e2a4b17a02e839a8294
#
_entry.id   246fc7139a441e2a4b17a02e839a8294
#
_cell.length_a   1.000
_cell.length_b   1.000
_cell.length_c   1.000
_cell.angle_alpha   90.00
_cell.angle_beta   90.00
_cell.angle_gamma   90.00
#
_symmetry.space_group_name_H-M   'P 1'
#
loop_
_entity.id
_entity.type
_entity.pdbx_description
1 polymer ?
#
loop_
_entity_poly.entity_id
_entity_poly.type
_entity_poly.pdbx_seq_one_letter_code
_entity_poly.pdbx_strand_id
1 'polypeptide(L)'
;MLLVPKQSFLISIMILSLSVAQSYENESAHGLGNYNVPFFKADSYHPNVQPPNEFLGFALGSRPVHHYEVIDYFNYLEKLLDNITLTEYGYTYEGKPLIYLMISSKKNMANIENIKKSISLLADPRKLNNPQSANKIIKNTPAVAWMAYSIHGDEISSTDAAVQLAYQLAAGTDPATKNILKELVISIDPTENPDGRERYLQQLLQWRGEIVNSDASSLDHSGFWPYGRGNHYLFDLNRDWFATVHPETKGKVSAILEWNPQFLVDSHEMGAMDTYLFNPPRAPFNPYMPKTIFKWWDKIAQDQAAAFDEYGWSYYTGDWNEEVYPGYGSSWGIYIGLVGILYEQSGADGSIVKKEDGTITTYRETVHHQFISSMANLQTIASQKEELLNDYYNNRKKAVSSK
;
A
#
# COMPACT_ATOMS: atom_id res chain seq x y z
N MET A 1 12.69 -18.48 -62.47
CA MET A 1 13.18 -17.54 -61.43
C MET A 1 12.14 -16.46 -61.33
N LEU A 2 11.15 -16.62 -60.43
CA LEU A 2 10.04 -15.68 -60.25
C LEU A 2 10.49 -14.62 -59.22
N LEU A 3 10.63 -13.40 -59.68
CA LEU A 3 10.85 -12.21 -58.83
C LEU A 3 9.56 -11.90 -58.07
N VAL A 4 9.51 -12.24 -56.79
CA VAL A 4 8.48 -11.77 -55.88
C VAL A 4 8.73 -10.27 -55.63
N PRO A 5 7.79 -9.37 -55.86
CA PRO A 5 8.03 -7.95 -55.74
C PRO A 5 8.28 -7.59 -54.27
N LYS A 6 9.33 -6.79 -54.01
CA LYS A 6 9.74 -6.29 -52.68
C LYS A 6 8.60 -5.64 -51.86
N GLN A 7 7.56 -5.19 -52.51
CA GLN A 7 6.39 -4.61 -51.85
C GLN A 7 5.55 -5.62 -51.05
N SER A 8 5.44 -6.88 -51.47
CA SER A 8 4.69 -7.92 -50.77
C SER A 8 5.35 -8.35 -49.46
N PHE A 9 6.68 -8.25 -49.40
CA PHE A 9 7.45 -8.59 -48.18
C PHE A 9 7.30 -7.52 -47.09
N LEU A 10 7.27 -6.23 -47.47
CA LEU A 10 7.06 -5.11 -46.55
C LEU A 10 5.64 -5.11 -45.94
N ILE A 11 4.62 -5.44 -46.73
CA ILE A 11 3.24 -5.54 -46.23
C ILE A 11 3.08 -6.70 -45.27
N SER A 12 3.73 -7.85 -45.52
CA SER A 12 3.67 -9.00 -44.61
C SER A 12 4.36 -8.72 -43.26
N ILE A 13 5.49 -8.00 -43.26
CA ILE A 13 6.17 -7.60 -42.02
C ILE A 13 5.34 -6.56 -41.25
N MET A 14 4.69 -5.64 -41.94
CA MET A 14 3.86 -4.62 -41.31
C MET A 14 2.58 -5.20 -40.70
N ILE A 15 1.97 -6.21 -41.36
CA ILE A 15 0.81 -6.91 -40.80
C ILE A 15 1.22 -7.77 -39.59
N LEU A 16 2.39 -8.42 -39.62
CA LEU A 16 2.89 -9.20 -38.49
C LEU A 16 3.20 -8.29 -37.29
N SER A 17 3.81 -7.12 -37.52
CA SER A 17 4.10 -6.16 -36.44
C SER A 17 2.84 -5.54 -35.83
N LEU A 18 1.81 -5.29 -36.63
CA LEU A 18 0.51 -4.81 -36.15
C LEU A 18 -0.23 -5.87 -35.34
N SER A 19 -0.19 -7.14 -35.74
CA SER A 19 -0.83 -8.23 -34.99
C SER A 19 -0.14 -8.53 -33.67
N VAL A 20 1.17 -8.42 -33.59
CA VAL A 20 1.93 -8.55 -32.33
C VAL A 20 1.67 -7.37 -31.40
N ALA A 21 1.63 -6.14 -31.93
CA ALA A 21 1.31 -4.97 -31.13
C ALA A 21 -0.14 -5.04 -30.58
N GLN A 22 -1.09 -5.52 -31.37
CA GLN A 22 -2.49 -5.62 -30.96
C GLN A 22 -2.73 -6.74 -29.92
N SER A 23 -1.99 -7.84 -29.97
CA SER A 23 -2.03 -8.88 -28.93
C SER A 23 -1.42 -8.39 -27.62
N TYR A 24 -0.34 -7.61 -27.69
CA TYR A 24 0.29 -7.01 -26.49
C TYR A 24 -0.60 -5.95 -25.83
N GLU A 25 -1.30 -5.12 -26.61
CA GLU A 25 -2.28 -4.17 -26.10
C GLU A 25 -3.48 -4.86 -25.44
N ASN A 26 -3.96 -5.97 -25.97
CA ASN A 26 -5.06 -6.74 -25.38
C ASN A 26 -4.68 -7.38 -24.05
N GLU A 27 -3.48 -7.96 -23.95
CA GLU A 27 -3.00 -8.59 -22.71
C GLU A 27 -2.79 -7.57 -21.59
N SER A 28 -2.33 -6.36 -21.94
CA SER A 28 -2.10 -5.26 -20.99
C SER A 28 -3.38 -4.53 -20.53
N ALA A 29 -4.56 -4.94 -20.98
CA ALA A 29 -5.83 -4.28 -20.67
C ALA A 29 -6.79 -5.13 -19.81
N HIS A 30 -6.41 -6.34 -19.41
CA HIS A 30 -7.32 -7.30 -18.74
C HIS A 30 -7.90 -6.75 -17.43
N GLY A 31 -7.14 -5.97 -16.68
CA GLY A 31 -7.58 -5.40 -15.42
C GLY A 31 -8.44 -4.13 -15.54
N LEU A 32 -8.54 -3.52 -16.73
CA LEU A 32 -9.23 -2.24 -16.89
C LEU A 32 -10.75 -2.37 -16.99
N GLY A 33 -11.25 -3.38 -17.71
CA GLY A 33 -12.67 -3.48 -18.05
C GLY A 33 -13.18 -2.15 -18.64
N ASN A 34 -14.31 -1.67 -18.12
CA ASN A 34 -14.89 -0.36 -18.47
C ASN A 34 -14.58 0.73 -17.41
N TYR A 35 -13.67 0.49 -16.49
CA TYR A 35 -13.36 1.40 -15.40
C TYR A 35 -12.37 2.49 -15.83
N ASN A 36 -12.86 3.69 -16.08
CA ASN A 36 -12.08 4.84 -16.58
C ASN A 36 -11.97 6.00 -15.57
N VAL A 37 -12.26 5.74 -14.28
CA VAL A 37 -12.20 6.78 -13.24
C VAL A 37 -10.74 7.13 -12.96
N PRO A 38 -10.36 8.43 -12.96
CA PRO A 38 -9.03 8.87 -12.53
C PRO A 38 -8.77 8.49 -11.07
N PHE A 39 -7.55 8.05 -10.74
CA PHE A 39 -7.20 7.69 -9.38
C PHE A 39 -7.37 8.83 -8.37
N PHE A 40 -7.14 10.06 -8.77
CA PHE A 40 -7.35 11.23 -7.92
C PHE A 40 -7.87 12.41 -8.73
N LYS A 41 -8.76 13.17 -8.11
CA LYS A 41 -9.32 14.41 -8.70
C LYS A 41 -8.37 15.60 -8.47
N ALA A 42 -7.07 15.42 -8.72
CA ALA A 42 -6.10 16.48 -8.59
C ALA A 42 -6.11 17.35 -9.83
N ASP A 43 -6.13 18.66 -9.63
CA ASP A 43 -6.15 19.63 -10.74
C ASP A 43 -4.84 19.70 -11.50
N SER A 44 -3.71 19.29 -10.89
CA SER A 44 -2.41 19.32 -11.52
C SER A 44 -1.34 18.48 -10.82
N TYR A 45 -0.41 17.99 -11.64
CA TYR A 45 0.81 17.31 -11.21
C TYR A 45 2.04 18.06 -11.67
N HIS A 46 3.15 17.84 -11.00
CA HIS A 46 4.43 18.41 -11.39
C HIS A 46 4.86 17.82 -12.75
N PRO A 47 5.02 18.63 -13.81
CA PRO A 47 5.18 18.13 -15.18
C PRO A 47 6.46 17.33 -15.43
N ASN A 48 7.47 17.46 -14.56
CA ASN A 48 8.73 16.75 -14.71
C ASN A 48 8.73 15.37 -14.03
N VAL A 49 7.65 14.99 -13.33
CA VAL A 49 7.53 13.67 -12.71
C VAL A 49 6.68 12.81 -13.63
N GLN A 50 7.30 11.82 -14.24
CA GLN A 50 6.62 10.89 -15.15
C GLN A 50 5.60 10.04 -14.37
N PRO A 51 4.33 9.99 -14.81
CA PRO A 51 3.33 9.18 -14.15
C PRO A 51 3.62 7.68 -14.35
N PRO A 52 3.10 6.80 -13.46
CA PRO A 52 3.35 5.36 -13.55
C PRO A 52 3.03 4.78 -14.93
N ASN A 53 1.93 5.18 -15.54
CA ASN A 53 1.52 4.68 -16.87
C ASN A 53 2.57 4.94 -17.96
N GLU A 54 3.20 6.10 -17.94
CA GLU A 54 4.24 6.44 -18.90
C GLU A 54 5.56 5.75 -18.61
N PHE A 55 5.92 5.63 -17.32
CA PHE A 55 7.15 4.99 -16.90
C PHE A 55 7.12 3.47 -17.13
N LEU A 56 6.02 2.84 -16.78
CA LEU A 56 5.83 1.39 -16.89
C LEU A 56 5.49 0.94 -18.32
N GLY A 57 4.99 1.85 -19.17
CA GLY A 57 4.58 1.54 -20.53
C GLY A 57 3.20 0.85 -20.66
N PHE A 58 2.43 0.79 -19.56
CA PHE A 58 1.06 0.30 -19.53
C PHE A 58 0.23 1.07 -18.52
N ALA A 59 -1.10 1.03 -18.65
CA ALA A 59 -1.99 1.69 -17.70
C ALA A 59 -1.98 0.97 -16.34
N LEU A 60 -1.66 1.68 -15.26
CA LEU A 60 -1.67 1.12 -13.92
C LEU A 60 -3.07 0.55 -13.59
N GLY A 61 -3.09 -0.69 -13.09
CA GLY A 61 -4.32 -1.46 -12.89
C GLY A 61 -4.81 -2.22 -14.13
N SER A 62 -4.11 -2.14 -15.29
CA SER A 62 -4.41 -2.99 -16.44
C SER A 62 -3.86 -4.42 -16.28
N ARG A 63 -2.75 -4.54 -15.60
CA ARG A 63 -2.14 -5.77 -15.09
C ARG A 63 -1.42 -5.46 -13.79
N PRO A 64 -1.11 -6.48 -12.96
CA PRO A 64 -0.29 -6.27 -11.77
C PRO A 64 1.13 -5.81 -12.11
N VAL A 65 1.67 -4.92 -11.27
CA VAL A 65 3.07 -4.49 -11.34
C VAL A 65 3.96 -5.54 -10.68
N HIS A 66 5.05 -5.90 -11.34
CA HIS A 66 6.07 -6.79 -10.77
C HIS A 66 6.94 -6.06 -9.73
N HIS A 67 7.51 -6.79 -8.79
CA HIS A 67 8.34 -6.20 -7.73
C HIS A 67 9.53 -5.41 -8.29
N TYR A 68 10.19 -5.88 -9.35
CA TYR A 68 11.29 -5.15 -10.00
C TYR A 68 10.83 -3.84 -10.65
N GLU A 69 9.61 -3.80 -11.22
CA GLU A 69 9.03 -2.57 -11.80
C GLU A 69 8.76 -1.51 -10.72
N VAL A 70 8.32 -1.93 -9.53
CA VAL A 70 8.16 -1.05 -8.37
C VAL A 70 9.52 -0.46 -7.96
N ILE A 71 10.54 -1.30 -7.84
CA ILE A 71 11.91 -0.86 -7.49
C ILE A 71 12.43 0.14 -8.52
N ASP A 72 12.25 -0.12 -9.81
CA ASP A 72 12.71 0.77 -10.87
C ASP A 72 12.00 2.12 -10.82
N TYR A 73 10.68 2.13 -10.60
CA TYR A 73 9.93 3.37 -10.47
C TYR A 73 10.31 4.16 -9.21
N PHE A 74 10.50 3.50 -8.07
CA PHE A 74 10.91 4.17 -6.84
C PHE A 74 12.34 4.73 -6.93
N ASN A 75 13.26 4.01 -7.57
CA ASN A 75 14.59 4.52 -7.90
C ASN A 75 14.54 5.75 -8.82
N TYR A 76 13.63 5.76 -9.80
CA TYR A 76 13.41 6.91 -10.66
C TYR A 76 12.97 8.13 -9.85
N LEU A 77 11.98 7.97 -8.95
CA LEU A 77 11.49 9.06 -8.10
C LEU A 77 12.58 9.60 -7.16
N GLU A 78 13.35 8.72 -6.53
CA GLU A 78 14.45 9.11 -5.64
C GLU A 78 15.54 9.90 -6.38
N LYS A 79 15.94 9.45 -7.57
CA LYS A 79 16.94 10.15 -8.39
C LYS A 79 16.47 11.52 -8.86
N LEU A 80 15.17 11.69 -9.05
CA LEU A 80 14.58 12.93 -9.57
C LEU A 80 14.33 13.97 -8.47
N LEU A 81 13.98 13.53 -7.24
CA LEU A 81 13.42 14.38 -6.19
C LEU A 81 14.24 14.32 -4.90
N ASP A 82 14.61 15.48 -4.37
CA ASP A 82 15.39 15.67 -3.13
C ASP A 82 14.55 15.51 -1.84
N ASN A 83 13.28 15.25 -1.95
CA ASN A 83 12.36 15.02 -0.85
C ASN A 83 11.90 13.56 -0.73
N ILE A 84 12.61 12.66 -1.38
CA ILE A 84 12.39 11.21 -1.36
C ILE A 84 13.71 10.51 -1.02
N THR A 85 13.63 9.40 -0.27
CA THR A 85 14.72 8.46 -0.09
C THR A 85 14.20 7.04 -0.22
N LEU A 86 14.95 6.17 -0.88
CA LEU A 86 14.68 4.75 -0.99
C LEU A 86 15.63 3.99 -0.06
N THR A 87 15.08 3.16 0.81
CA THR A 87 15.87 2.40 1.77
C THR A 87 15.61 0.92 1.61
N GLU A 88 16.67 0.14 1.49
CA GLU A 88 16.62 -1.31 1.57
C GLU A 88 16.75 -1.72 3.04
N TYR A 89 15.80 -2.53 3.55
CA TYR A 89 15.82 -3.01 4.92
C TYR A 89 16.13 -4.50 5.06
N GLY A 90 16.33 -5.20 3.96
CA GLY A 90 16.69 -6.61 3.95
C GLY A 90 16.48 -7.29 2.60
N TYR A 91 16.58 -8.61 2.63
CA TYR A 91 16.36 -9.48 1.48
C TYR A 91 15.46 -10.65 1.89
N THR A 92 14.64 -11.11 0.94
CA THR A 92 13.87 -12.35 1.09
C THR A 92 14.76 -13.57 1.02
N TYR A 93 14.20 -14.76 1.27
CA TYR A 93 14.91 -16.02 1.05
C TYR A 93 15.34 -16.25 -0.42
N GLU A 94 14.63 -15.68 -1.40
CA GLU A 94 15.00 -15.74 -2.81
C GLU A 94 15.96 -14.61 -3.24
N GLY A 95 16.40 -13.78 -2.29
CA GLY A 95 17.35 -12.69 -2.55
C GLY A 95 16.71 -11.44 -3.19
N LYS A 96 15.39 -11.29 -3.14
CA LYS A 96 14.73 -10.08 -3.59
C LYS A 96 14.89 -8.98 -2.53
N PRO A 97 15.23 -7.73 -2.91
CA PRO A 97 15.37 -6.64 -1.95
C PRO A 97 14.01 -6.25 -1.35
N LEU A 98 14.01 -5.98 -0.05
CA LEU A 98 12.89 -5.45 0.71
C LEU A 98 13.14 -3.97 0.93
N ILE A 99 12.23 -3.12 0.47
CA ILE A 99 12.43 -1.68 0.39
C ILE A 99 11.27 -0.90 1.00
N TYR A 100 11.56 0.28 1.51
CA TYR A 100 10.54 1.32 1.69
C TYR A 100 11.00 2.65 1.07
N LEU A 101 10.05 3.36 0.49
CA LEU A 101 10.24 4.72 0.01
C LEU A 101 9.76 5.68 1.09
N MET A 102 10.64 6.60 1.51
CA MET A 102 10.27 7.65 2.45
C MET A 102 10.09 8.97 1.71
N ILE A 103 8.97 9.63 1.97
CA ILE A 103 8.62 10.89 1.35
C ILE A 103 8.02 11.88 2.37
N SER A 104 8.39 13.15 2.22
CA SER A 104 7.84 14.26 2.99
C SER A 104 8.05 15.58 2.25
N SER A 105 7.78 16.74 2.87
CA SER A 105 8.21 18.02 2.31
C SER A 105 9.74 18.13 2.27
N LYS A 106 10.29 18.90 1.33
CA LYS A 106 11.75 19.19 1.25
C LYS A 106 12.30 19.67 2.59
N LYS A 107 11.55 20.52 3.31
CA LYS A 107 11.93 21.03 4.63
C LYS A 107 12.05 19.89 5.66
N ASN A 108 11.12 18.96 5.67
CA ASN A 108 11.13 17.82 6.59
C ASN A 108 12.27 16.87 6.23
N MET A 109 12.45 16.53 4.95
CA MET A 109 13.54 15.64 4.53
C MET A 109 14.94 16.25 4.81
N ALA A 110 15.12 17.53 4.61
CA ALA A 110 16.36 18.21 5.00
C ALA A 110 16.63 18.20 6.51
N ASN A 111 15.63 17.91 7.34
CA ASN A 111 15.72 17.85 8.80
C ASN A 111 15.39 16.46 9.37
N ILE A 112 15.47 15.43 8.55
CA ILE A 112 14.93 14.10 8.85
C ILE A 112 15.53 13.45 10.09
N GLU A 113 16.83 13.59 10.30
CA GLU A 113 17.53 13.05 11.48
C GLU A 113 17.06 13.69 12.80
N ASN A 114 16.80 15.01 12.80
CA ASN A 114 16.24 15.68 13.97
C ASN A 114 14.78 15.28 14.22
N ILE A 115 14.00 15.06 13.16
CA ILE A 115 12.63 14.54 13.26
C ILE A 115 12.67 13.15 13.90
N LYS A 116 13.48 12.23 13.37
CA LYS A 116 13.68 10.88 13.91
C LYS A 116 14.07 10.90 15.39
N LYS A 117 15.03 11.73 15.75
CA LYS A 117 15.43 11.93 17.14
C LYS A 117 14.29 12.46 18.01
N SER A 118 13.52 13.42 17.53
CA SER A 118 12.37 13.99 18.26
C SER A 118 11.28 12.94 18.48
N ILE A 119 10.95 12.15 17.46
CA ILE A 119 10.00 11.05 17.57
C ILE A 119 10.48 9.98 18.55
N SER A 120 11.77 9.64 18.54
CA SER A 120 12.34 8.66 19.49
C SER A 120 12.23 9.12 20.96
N LEU A 121 12.22 10.43 21.22
CA LEU A 121 11.98 10.97 22.56
C LEU A 121 10.51 10.85 22.99
N LEU A 122 9.56 10.98 22.05
CA LEU A 122 8.14 10.70 22.33
C LEU A 122 7.88 9.20 22.53
N ALA A 123 8.59 8.35 21.79
CA ALA A 123 8.50 6.91 21.88
C ALA A 123 9.02 6.36 23.23
N ASP A 124 10.02 7.01 23.82
CA ASP A 124 10.52 6.69 25.15
C ASP A 124 10.48 7.91 26.08
N PRO A 125 9.34 8.18 26.73
CA PRO A 125 9.14 9.34 27.61
C PRO A 125 10.14 9.44 28.77
N ARG A 126 10.83 8.36 29.14
CA ARG A 126 11.86 8.34 30.20
C ARG A 126 13.10 9.16 29.81
N LYS A 127 13.30 9.40 28.50
CA LYS A 127 14.40 10.22 27.96
C LYS A 127 14.11 11.72 27.98
N LEU A 128 12.88 12.12 28.32
CA LEU A 128 12.48 13.52 28.38
C LEU A 128 12.70 14.10 29.76
N ASN A 129 13.36 15.25 29.83
CA ASN A 129 13.69 15.92 31.11
C ASN A 129 12.47 16.54 31.80
N ASN A 130 11.45 16.93 31.03
CA ASN A 130 10.19 17.52 31.52
C ASN A 130 9.06 17.42 30.49
N PRO A 131 7.78 17.52 30.94
CA PRO A 131 6.61 17.47 30.04
C PRO A 131 6.56 18.61 29.01
N GLN A 132 7.08 19.80 29.31
CA GLN A 132 7.10 20.93 28.37
C GLN A 132 7.92 20.63 27.12
N SER A 133 8.96 19.78 27.26
CA SER A 133 9.77 19.31 26.14
C SER A 133 8.92 18.46 25.17
N ALA A 134 8.02 17.59 25.67
CA ALA A 134 7.10 16.82 24.85
C ALA A 134 6.16 17.72 24.03
N ASN A 135 5.53 18.71 24.69
CA ASN A 135 4.62 19.65 24.01
C ASN A 135 5.33 20.41 22.88
N LYS A 136 6.58 20.82 23.08
CA LYS A 136 7.37 21.49 22.05
C LYS A 136 7.64 20.57 20.87
N ILE A 137 7.96 19.30 21.10
CA ILE A 137 8.17 18.30 20.07
C ILE A 137 6.85 18.09 19.29
N ILE A 138 5.75 17.79 19.97
CA ILE A 138 4.43 17.52 19.40
C ILE A 138 4.00 18.65 18.44
N LYS A 139 4.18 19.90 18.87
CA LYS A 139 3.81 21.05 18.05
C LYS A 139 4.65 21.22 16.79
N ASN A 140 5.97 20.96 16.85
CA ASN A 140 6.93 21.35 15.82
C ASN A 140 7.45 20.18 14.97
N THR A 141 7.05 18.94 15.26
CA THR A 141 7.54 17.76 14.56
C THR A 141 6.41 17.15 13.74
N PRO A 142 6.63 16.72 12.48
CA PRO A 142 5.67 15.95 11.72
C PRO A 142 5.46 14.57 12.37
N ALA A 143 4.29 13.97 12.19
CA ALA A 143 4.08 12.58 12.56
C ALA A 143 4.68 11.65 11.49
N VAL A 144 4.92 10.39 11.87
CA VAL A 144 5.43 9.34 10.98
C VAL A 144 4.31 8.34 10.71
N ALA A 145 4.04 8.07 9.43
CA ALA A 145 3.12 7.06 8.97
C ALA A 145 3.88 5.94 8.26
N TRP A 146 3.50 4.68 8.51
CA TRP A 146 4.00 3.50 7.82
C TRP A 146 2.86 2.87 7.03
N MET A 147 2.98 2.87 5.70
CA MET A 147 2.00 2.31 4.77
C MET A 147 2.54 1.00 4.24
N ALA A 148 2.02 -0.13 4.77
CA ALA A 148 2.50 -1.47 4.46
C ALA A 148 1.52 -2.20 3.54
N TYR A 149 2.05 -2.81 2.47
CA TYR A 149 1.29 -3.42 1.40
C TYR A 149 1.79 -4.82 1.04
N SER A 150 0.85 -5.70 0.69
CA SER A 150 1.14 -7.03 0.11
C SER A 150 2.03 -7.92 0.99
N ILE A 151 1.67 -8.05 2.27
CA ILE A 151 2.29 -9.05 3.17
C ILE A 151 1.88 -10.48 2.75
N HIS A 152 0.67 -10.63 2.22
CA HIS A 152 0.29 -11.80 1.44
C HIS A 152 0.53 -11.51 -0.03
N GLY A 153 1.33 -12.34 -0.70
CA GLY A 153 1.77 -12.07 -2.06
C GLY A 153 0.68 -12.26 -3.12
N ASP A 154 -0.41 -12.97 -2.80
CA ASP A 154 -1.59 -13.13 -3.66
C ASP A 154 -2.62 -11.98 -3.50
N GLU A 155 -2.43 -11.08 -2.57
CA GLU A 155 -3.22 -9.88 -2.37
C GLU A 155 -2.58 -8.72 -3.12
N ILE A 156 -2.84 -8.64 -4.43
CA ILE A 156 -1.95 -7.99 -5.39
C ILE A 156 -2.23 -6.51 -5.68
N SER A 157 -3.46 -6.00 -5.47
CA SER A 157 -3.81 -4.60 -5.84
C SER A 157 -3.13 -3.56 -4.98
N SER A 158 -2.79 -3.91 -3.74
CA SER A 158 -2.20 -3.00 -2.77
C SER A 158 -0.80 -2.51 -3.21
N THR A 159 0.03 -3.35 -3.83
CA THR A 159 1.33 -2.93 -4.39
C THR A 159 1.16 -1.89 -5.50
N ASP A 160 0.20 -2.09 -6.39
CA ASP A 160 -0.10 -1.12 -7.46
C ASP A 160 -0.63 0.20 -6.88
N ALA A 161 -1.44 0.12 -5.83
CA ALA A 161 -1.89 1.31 -5.09
C ALA A 161 -0.73 2.05 -4.42
N ALA A 162 0.28 1.33 -3.91
CA ALA A 162 1.50 1.94 -3.37
C ALA A 162 2.29 2.72 -4.43
N VAL A 163 2.37 2.21 -5.66
CA VAL A 163 2.97 2.92 -6.81
C VAL A 163 2.21 4.21 -7.11
N GLN A 164 0.87 4.14 -7.15
CA GLN A 164 0.04 5.33 -7.36
C GLN A 164 0.17 6.34 -6.22
N LEU A 165 0.23 5.86 -4.96
CA LEU A 165 0.42 6.71 -3.80
C LEU A 165 1.77 7.44 -3.84
N ALA A 166 2.83 6.73 -4.20
CA ALA A 166 4.16 7.32 -4.36
C ALA A 166 4.15 8.44 -5.42
N TYR A 167 3.50 8.20 -6.56
CA TYR A 167 3.34 9.23 -7.60
C TYR A 167 2.52 10.43 -7.11
N GLN A 168 1.37 10.20 -6.46
CA GLN A 168 0.52 11.26 -5.94
C GLN A 168 1.29 12.17 -4.97
N LEU A 169 2.04 11.56 -4.03
CA LEU A 169 2.82 12.31 -3.05
C LEU A 169 4.04 13.00 -3.69
N ALA A 170 4.65 12.40 -4.70
CA ALA A 170 5.82 12.95 -5.40
C ALA A 170 5.47 14.12 -6.33
N ALA A 171 4.33 14.02 -7.01
CA ALA A 171 3.97 14.92 -8.11
C ALA A 171 2.75 15.79 -7.83
N GLY A 172 1.89 15.45 -6.88
CA GLY A 172 0.65 16.18 -6.60
C GLY A 172 0.91 17.59 -6.10
N THR A 173 0.24 18.57 -6.72
CA THR A 173 0.37 19.99 -6.38
C THR A 173 -0.86 20.54 -5.66
N ASP A 174 -1.86 19.70 -5.41
CA ASP A 174 -3.09 20.04 -4.71
C ASP A 174 -2.87 20.35 -3.21
N PRO A 175 -3.77 21.10 -2.58
CA PRO A 175 -3.63 21.49 -1.18
C PRO A 175 -3.59 20.31 -0.21
N ALA A 176 -4.31 19.22 -0.49
CA ALA A 176 -4.36 18.04 0.38
C ALA A 176 -3.01 17.33 0.40
N THR A 177 -2.43 17.05 -0.77
CA THR A 177 -1.08 16.46 -0.90
C THR A 177 -0.02 17.34 -0.23
N LYS A 178 -0.07 18.65 -0.44
CA LYS A 178 0.87 19.58 0.22
C LYS A 178 0.76 19.57 1.74
N ASN A 179 -0.46 19.48 2.27
CA ASN A 179 -0.67 19.39 3.72
C ASN A 179 -0.17 18.06 4.29
N ILE A 180 -0.45 16.95 3.61
CA ILE A 180 0.08 15.63 3.98
C ILE A 180 1.62 15.68 4.08
N LEU A 181 2.30 16.13 3.05
CA LEU A 181 3.76 16.21 3.03
C LEU A 181 4.34 17.19 4.07
N LYS A 182 3.60 18.26 4.41
CA LYS A 182 4.02 19.21 5.44
C LYS A 182 3.95 18.62 6.85
N GLU A 183 2.88 17.91 7.17
CA GLU A 183 2.57 17.44 8.52
C GLU A 183 3.04 16.01 8.79
N LEU A 184 3.40 15.24 7.74
CA LEU A 184 3.81 13.85 7.87
C LEU A 184 5.17 13.56 7.23
N VAL A 185 5.85 12.55 7.77
CA VAL A 185 6.88 11.74 7.10
C VAL A 185 6.24 10.38 6.81
N ILE A 186 6.23 9.97 5.56
CA ILE A 186 5.49 8.79 5.11
C ILE A 186 6.48 7.76 4.59
N SER A 187 6.44 6.55 5.13
CA SER A 187 7.16 5.38 4.63
C SER A 187 6.17 4.51 3.87
N ILE A 188 6.44 4.23 2.61
CA ILE A 188 5.66 3.33 1.74
C ILE A 188 6.49 2.05 1.56
N ASP A 189 6.03 0.96 2.18
CA ASP A 189 6.57 -0.39 2.01
C ASP A 189 5.67 -1.11 0.98
N PRO A 190 6.07 -1.17 -0.30
CA PRO A 190 5.14 -1.47 -1.39
C PRO A 190 4.84 -2.96 -1.53
N THR A 191 5.73 -3.82 -1.05
CA THR A 191 5.61 -5.27 -1.22
C THR A 191 6.39 -5.98 -0.12
N GLU A 192 5.71 -6.31 0.96
CA GLU A 192 6.34 -6.99 2.11
C GLU A 192 6.68 -8.46 1.85
N ASN A 193 6.04 -9.07 0.83
CA ASN A 193 6.25 -10.47 0.43
C ASN A 193 6.45 -10.60 -1.09
N PRO A 194 7.59 -10.15 -1.63
CA PRO A 194 7.82 -10.24 -3.06
C PRO A 194 8.01 -11.68 -3.56
N ASP A 195 8.43 -12.65 -2.72
CA ASP A 195 8.54 -14.05 -3.11
C ASP A 195 7.17 -14.67 -3.38
N GLY A 196 6.21 -14.44 -2.49
CA GLY A 196 4.82 -14.87 -2.65
C GLY A 196 4.15 -14.19 -3.85
N ARG A 197 4.35 -12.87 -3.98
CA ARG A 197 3.77 -12.09 -5.09
C ARG A 197 4.24 -12.60 -6.45
N GLU A 198 5.53 -12.69 -6.69
CA GLU A 198 6.06 -13.12 -7.99
C GLU A 198 5.63 -14.56 -8.32
N ARG A 199 5.58 -15.45 -7.34
CA ARG A 199 5.04 -16.80 -7.52
C ARG A 199 3.58 -16.76 -7.98
N TYR A 200 2.74 -15.95 -7.34
CA TYR A 200 1.33 -15.84 -7.69
C TYR A 200 1.10 -15.21 -9.07
N LEU A 201 1.82 -14.15 -9.39
CA LEU A 201 1.73 -13.53 -10.72
C LEU A 201 2.10 -14.52 -11.84
N GLN A 202 3.10 -15.37 -11.62
CA GLN A 202 3.45 -16.43 -12.57
C GLN A 202 2.33 -17.48 -12.70
N GLN A 203 1.63 -17.82 -11.62
CA GLN A 203 0.47 -18.73 -11.67
C GLN A 203 -0.67 -18.13 -12.49
N LEU A 204 -1.00 -16.87 -12.27
CA LEU A 204 -2.05 -16.18 -13.03
C LEU A 204 -1.72 -16.13 -14.52
N LEU A 205 -0.49 -15.78 -14.88
CA LEU A 205 -0.05 -15.71 -16.28
C LEU A 205 -0.11 -17.04 -17.02
N GLN A 206 0.10 -18.17 -16.33
CA GLN A 206 0.05 -19.51 -16.96
C GLN A 206 -1.35 -19.86 -17.48
N TRP A 207 -2.41 -19.33 -16.89
CA TRP A 207 -3.80 -19.65 -17.20
C TRP A 207 -4.54 -18.54 -17.93
N ARG A 208 -3.93 -17.36 -18.01
CA ARG A 208 -4.53 -16.20 -18.66
C ARG A 208 -4.54 -16.35 -20.16
N GLY A 209 -5.75 -16.28 -20.76
CA GLY A 209 -5.95 -16.30 -22.20
C GLY A 209 -5.94 -14.89 -22.82
N GLU A 210 -6.07 -14.80 -24.13
CA GLU A 210 -6.22 -13.52 -24.83
C GLU A 210 -7.57 -12.84 -24.52
N ILE A 211 -8.59 -13.64 -24.26
CA ILE A 211 -9.94 -13.15 -23.94
C ILE A 211 -10.11 -13.17 -22.43
N VAL A 212 -10.47 -12.02 -21.89
CA VAL A 212 -10.76 -11.87 -20.46
C VAL A 212 -11.91 -12.80 -20.06
N ASN A 213 -11.66 -13.61 -19.04
CA ASN A 213 -12.69 -14.44 -18.41
C ASN A 213 -13.06 -13.85 -17.05
N SER A 214 -14.31 -13.43 -16.89
CA SER A 214 -14.80 -12.83 -15.64
C SER A 214 -15.40 -13.83 -14.64
N ASP A 215 -15.35 -15.13 -14.93
CA ASP A 215 -15.84 -16.16 -14.00
C ASP A 215 -14.84 -16.37 -12.88
N ALA A 216 -15.21 -15.99 -11.66
CA ALA A 216 -14.38 -16.13 -10.46
C ALA A 216 -13.93 -17.57 -10.15
N SER A 217 -14.60 -18.57 -10.74
CA SER A 217 -14.26 -19.99 -10.57
C SER A 217 -13.23 -20.47 -11.59
N SER A 218 -12.84 -19.63 -12.53
CA SER A 218 -11.84 -19.99 -13.54
C SER A 218 -10.43 -20.02 -12.96
N LEU A 219 -9.52 -20.76 -13.62
CA LEU A 219 -8.15 -20.92 -13.11
C LEU A 219 -7.31 -19.64 -13.11
N ASP A 220 -7.64 -18.68 -13.97
CA ASP A 220 -7.02 -17.37 -14.02
C ASP A 220 -7.43 -16.42 -12.87
N HIS A 221 -8.41 -16.86 -12.03
CA HIS A 221 -8.83 -16.18 -10.78
C HIS A 221 -8.58 -16.99 -9.51
N SER A 222 -8.17 -18.24 -9.61
CA SER A 222 -8.07 -19.10 -8.43
C SER A 222 -6.64 -19.29 -7.94
N GLY A 223 -5.65 -19.14 -8.82
CA GLY A 223 -4.33 -19.65 -8.56
C GLY A 223 -4.34 -21.16 -8.28
N PHE A 224 -3.22 -21.72 -7.86
CA PHE A 224 -3.14 -23.11 -7.42
C PHE A 224 -2.04 -23.24 -6.36
N TRP A 225 -2.12 -24.33 -5.59
CA TRP A 225 -1.09 -24.58 -4.57
C TRP A 225 0.33 -24.51 -5.18
N PRO A 226 1.29 -23.80 -4.55
CA PRO A 226 1.24 -23.27 -3.16
C PRO A 226 0.73 -21.83 -3.02
N TYR A 227 0.02 -21.25 -3.98
CA TYR A 227 -0.52 -19.88 -3.98
C TYR A 227 0.56 -18.80 -3.73
N GLY A 228 0.13 -17.56 -3.52
CA GLY A 228 1.03 -16.45 -3.22
C GLY A 228 1.06 -16.02 -1.77
N ARG A 229 0.15 -16.52 -0.91
CA ARG A 229 -0.03 -16.05 0.46
C ARG A 229 1.25 -16.07 1.29
N GLY A 230 1.93 -17.20 1.34
CA GLY A 230 3.17 -17.37 2.12
C GLY A 230 4.42 -16.89 1.41
N ASN A 231 5.51 -16.72 2.17
CA ASN A 231 6.83 -16.43 1.64
C ASN A 231 7.43 -17.63 0.86
N HIS A 232 8.75 -17.64 0.60
CA HIS A 232 9.42 -18.78 -0.06
C HIS A 232 9.12 -20.13 0.62
N TYR A 233 9.13 -20.18 1.94
CA TYR A 233 8.84 -21.40 2.72
C TYR A 233 7.36 -21.60 3.04
N LEU A 234 6.46 -20.91 2.34
CA LEU A 234 5.01 -20.98 2.48
C LEU A 234 4.51 -20.55 3.87
N PHE A 235 5.31 -19.79 4.61
CA PHE A 235 4.94 -19.28 5.91
C PHE A 235 4.14 -17.96 5.75
N ASP A 236 3.06 -17.85 6.50
CA ASP A 236 2.25 -16.63 6.54
C ASP A 236 2.96 -15.53 7.34
N LEU A 237 3.53 -14.55 6.64
CA LEU A 237 4.28 -13.45 7.26
C LEU A 237 3.40 -12.58 8.17
N ASN A 238 2.07 -12.56 7.94
CA ASN A 238 1.13 -11.89 8.83
C ASN A 238 0.76 -12.72 10.09
N ARG A 239 1.59 -13.71 10.42
CA ARG A 239 1.61 -14.42 11.71
C ARG A 239 2.96 -14.29 12.41
N ASP A 240 3.93 -13.60 11.79
CA ASP A 240 5.31 -13.54 12.27
C ASP A 240 5.70 -12.19 12.95
N TRP A 241 4.81 -11.20 12.95
CA TRP A 241 5.10 -9.88 13.51
C TRP A 241 5.60 -9.88 14.95
N PHE A 242 5.10 -10.81 15.75
CA PHE A 242 5.52 -10.99 17.15
C PHE A 242 6.77 -11.86 17.26
N ALA A 243 6.85 -12.96 16.51
CA ALA A 243 7.92 -13.95 16.60
C ALA A 243 9.18 -13.50 15.84
N THR A 244 9.01 -12.74 14.75
CA THR A 244 10.09 -12.19 13.91
C THR A 244 11.13 -13.23 13.50
N VAL A 245 10.67 -14.41 13.04
CA VAL A 245 11.55 -15.54 12.66
C VAL A 245 12.12 -15.35 11.25
N HIS A 246 11.29 -14.85 10.33
CA HIS A 246 11.65 -14.71 8.92
C HIS A 246 12.41 -13.42 8.62
N PRO A 247 13.34 -13.41 7.64
CA PRO A 247 14.15 -12.23 7.31
C PRO A 247 13.29 -11.04 6.88
N GLU A 248 12.17 -11.27 6.18
CA GLU A 248 11.22 -10.27 5.76
C GLU A 248 10.66 -9.51 6.98
N THR A 249 10.17 -10.25 7.96
CA THR A 249 9.59 -9.66 9.18
C THR A 249 10.67 -9.02 10.05
N LYS A 250 11.83 -9.65 10.19
CA LYS A 250 12.97 -9.09 10.95
C LYS A 250 13.39 -7.72 10.43
N GLY A 251 13.58 -7.61 9.13
CA GLY A 251 14.00 -6.36 8.50
C GLY A 251 12.96 -5.27 8.69
N LYS A 252 11.70 -5.58 8.38
CA LYS A 252 10.56 -4.66 8.50
C LYS A 252 10.36 -4.16 9.93
N VAL A 253 10.27 -5.07 10.90
CA VAL A 253 10.09 -4.72 12.31
C VAL A 253 11.25 -3.84 12.81
N SER A 254 12.50 -4.16 12.43
CA SER A 254 13.65 -3.30 12.75
C SER A 254 13.49 -1.89 12.18
N ALA A 255 13.10 -1.75 10.93
CA ALA A 255 12.89 -0.46 10.28
C ALA A 255 11.75 0.33 10.95
N ILE A 256 10.62 -0.31 11.24
CA ILE A 256 9.50 0.33 11.94
C ILE A 256 9.91 0.80 13.33
N LEU A 257 10.61 -0.03 14.11
CA LEU A 257 11.08 0.34 15.46
C LEU A 257 12.13 1.44 15.44
N GLU A 258 12.91 1.57 14.38
CA GLU A 258 13.85 2.67 14.18
C GLU A 258 13.14 4.01 13.97
N TRP A 259 12.03 4.02 13.21
CA TRP A 259 11.26 5.21 12.90
C TRP A 259 10.17 5.54 13.93
N ASN A 260 9.73 4.55 14.71
CA ASN A 260 8.68 4.70 15.72
C ASN A 260 7.43 5.43 15.16
N PRO A 261 6.80 4.96 14.08
CA PRO A 261 5.63 5.62 13.50
C PRO A 261 4.49 5.72 14.52
N GLN A 262 3.56 6.65 14.28
CA GLN A 262 2.36 6.78 15.09
C GLN A 262 1.14 6.15 14.42
N PHE A 263 1.27 5.82 13.15
CA PHE A 263 0.23 5.24 12.32
C PHE A 263 0.80 4.14 11.44
N LEU A 264 0.09 3.02 11.31
CA LEU A 264 0.46 1.90 10.45
C LEU A 264 -0.79 1.35 9.74
N VAL A 265 -0.67 1.17 8.45
CA VAL A 265 -1.64 0.44 7.62
C VAL A 265 -1.10 -0.95 7.34
N ASP A 266 -1.95 -1.97 7.50
CA ASP A 266 -1.77 -3.34 7.07
C ASP A 266 -2.81 -3.60 5.96
N SER A 267 -2.38 -3.60 4.70
CA SER A 267 -3.26 -3.58 3.54
C SER A 267 -3.39 -4.95 2.91
N HIS A 268 -4.64 -5.47 2.85
CA HIS A 268 -4.99 -6.82 2.45
C HIS A 268 -6.04 -6.89 1.36
N GLU A 269 -6.27 -8.12 0.89
CA GLU A 269 -7.40 -8.48 0.02
C GLU A 269 -8.11 -9.74 0.53
N MET A 270 -9.39 -9.80 0.30
CA MET A 270 -10.26 -10.96 0.55
C MET A 270 -10.85 -11.47 -0.77
N GLY A 271 -11.72 -12.48 -0.68
CA GLY A 271 -12.32 -13.11 -1.86
C GLY A 271 -13.08 -12.14 -2.76
N ALA A 272 -13.10 -12.43 -4.05
CA ALA A 272 -13.66 -11.57 -5.10
C ALA A 272 -15.16 -11.26 -4.95
N MET A 273 -15.91 -12.10 -4.23
CA MET A 273 -17.36 -11.92 -4.00
C MET A 273 -17.68 -10.91 -2.90
N ASP A 274 -16.69 -10.41 -2.19
CA ASP A 274 -16.84 -9.42 -1.13
C ASP A 274 -16.81 -7.98 -1.67
N THR A 275 -16.80 -6.99 -0.77
CA THR A 275 -16.69 -5.57 -1.12
C THR A 275 -15.41 -4.96 -0.56
N TYR A 276 -15.50 -4.16 0.47
CA TYR A 276 -14.37 -3.55 1.15
C TYR A 276 -14.63 -3.48 2.65
N LEU A 277 -13.70 -4.02 3.44
CA LEU A 277 -13.76 -3.91 4.90
C LEU A 277 -12.62 -3.04 5.41
N PHE A 278 -12.91 -2.20 6.38
CA PHE A 278 -11.91 -1.43 7.13
C PHE A 278 -12.31 -1.30 8.61
N ASN A 279 -11.38 -0.81 9.42
CA ASN A 279 -11.63 -0.57 10.84
C ASN A 279 -12.90 0.29 11.09
N PRO A 280 -13.58 0.18 12.25
CA PRO A 280 -13.18 -0.61 13.42
C PRO A 280 -13.37 -2.12 13.25
N PRO A 281 -12.57 -2.95 13.94
CA PRO A 281 -12.76 -4.39 13.99
C PRO A 281 -13.93 -4.77 14.89
N ARG A 282 -14.34 -6.05 14.85
CA ARG A 282 -15.34 -6.58 15.78
C ARG A 282 -14.75 -6.86 17.17
N ALA A 283 -15.64 -6.93 18.18
CA ALA A 283 -15.31 -7.45 19.50
C ALA A 283 -15.01 -8.98 19.43
N PRO A 284 -14.22 -9.56 20.38
CA PRO A 284 -13.70 -8.92 21.58
C PRO A 284 -12.43 -8.08 21.35
N PHE A 285 -12.19 -7.12 22.25
CA PHE A 285 -10.98 -6.30 22.28
C PHE A 285 -10.09 -6.65 23.45
N ASN A 286 -8.79 -6.51 23.30
CA ASN A 286 -7.85 -6.63 24.39
C ASN A 286 -8.10 -5.53 25.44
N PRO A 287 -8.35 -5.89 26.73
CA PRO A 287 -8.66 -4.91 27.77
C PRO A 287 -7.53 -3.92 28.07
N TYR A 288 -6.31 -4.23 27.69
CA TYR A 288 -5.13 -3.37 27.86
C TYR A 288 -4.89 -2.42 26.70
N MET A 289 -5.68 -2.51 25.63
CA MET A 289 -5.59 -1.59 24.50
C MET A 289 -5.91 -0.15 24.94
N PRO A 290 -5.11 0.84 24.52
CA PRO A 290 -5.39 2.24 24.84
C PRO A 290 -6.75 2.69 24.26
N LYS A 291 -7.58 3.35 25.07
CA LYS A 291 -8.91 3.82 24.64
C LYS A 291 -8.86 4.81 23.48
N THR A 292 -7.75 5.51 23.33
CA THR A 292 -7.51 6.44 22.21
C THR A 292 -7.52 5.75 20.87
N ILE A 293 -7.18 4.45 20.79
CA ILE A 293 -7.20 3.66 19.55
C ILE A 293 -8.62 3.60 18.99
N PHE A 294 -9.65 3.33 19.82
CA PHE A 294 -11.05 3.29 19.38
C PHE A 294 -11.49 4.63 18.75
N LYS A 295 -11.12 5.74 19.39
CA LYS A 295 -11.39 7.08 18.86
C LYS A 295 -10.75 7.29 17.48
N TRP A 296 -9.50 6.82 17.30
CA TRP A 296 -8.81 6.91 16.01
C TRP A 296 -9.44 6.01 14.96
N TRP A 297 -9.84 4.79 15.32
CA TRP A 297 -10.55 3.90 14.41
C TRP A 297 -11.86 4.54 13.93
N ASP A 298 -12.69 5.06 14.85
CA ASP A 298 -13.95 5.72 14.50
C ASP A 298 -13.72 6.91 13.57
N LYS A 299 -12.74 7.74 13.86
CA LYS A 299 -12.42 8.91 13.05
C LYS A 299 -11.94 8.56 11.66
N ILE A 300 -10.99 7.63 11.58
CA ILE A 300 -10.44 7.16 10.31
C ILE A 300 -11.53 6.49 9.48
N ALA A 301 -12.37 5.66 10.09
CA ALA A 301 -13.48 5.00 9.42
C ALA A 301 -14.50 6.02 8.84
N GLN A 302 -14.85 7.06 9.59
CA GLN A 302 -15.77 8.10 9.11
C GLN A 302 -15.20 8.83 7.89
N ASP A 303 -13.94 9.24 7.93
CA ASP A 303 -13.31 9.98 6.85
C ASP A 303 -13.08 9.05 5.60
N GLN A 304 -12.75 7.78 5.82
CA GLN A 304 -12.61 6.78 4.75
C GLN A 304 -13.95 6.44 4.11
N ALA A 305 -15.02 6.27 4.92
CA ALA A 305 -16.38 6.07 4.45
C ALA A 305 -16.84 7.26 3.59
N ALA A 306 -16.62 8.49 4.06
CA ALA A 306 -16.97 9.69 3.29
C ALA A 306 -16.24 9.75 1.94
N ALA A 307 -14.95 9.34 1.89
CA ALA A 307 -14.21 9.26 0.65
C ALA A 307 -14.76 8.19 -0.32
N PHE A 308 -15.23 7.05 0.20
CA PHE A 308 -15.85 5.99 -0.61
C PHE A 308 -17.23 6.39 -1.11
N ASP A 309 -18.03 7.08 -0.27
CA ASP A 309 -19.36 7.59 -0.63
C ASP A 309 -19.29 8.56 -1.82
N GLU A 310 -18.21 9.32 -2.00
CA GLU A 310 -18.00 10.20 -3.16
C GLU A 310 -17.95 9.43 -4.49
N TYR A 311 -17.56 8.16 -4.47
CA TYR A 311 -17.49 7.27 -5.63
C TYR A 311 -18.69 6.32 -5.71
N GLY A 312 -19.52 6.25 -4.66
CA GLY A 312 -20.62 5.30 -4.56
C GLY A 312 -20.18 3.85 -4.34
N TRP A 313 -19.00 3.64 -3.73
CA TRP A 313 -18.47 2.30 -3.47
C TRP A 313 -19.05 1.70 -2.19
N SER A 314 -19.27 0.38 -2.24
CA SER A 314 -19.76 -0.39 -1.09
C SER A 314 -18.62 -0.75 -0.14
N TYR A 315 -18.89 -0.67 1.16
CA TYR A 315 -17.95 -1.04 2.22
C TYR A 315 -18.71 -1.49 3.48
N TYR A 316 -17.99 -2.09 4.42
CA TYR A 316 -18.53 -2.43 5.73
C TYR A 316 -17.44 -2.41 6.81
N THR A 317 -17.84 -2.42 8.09
CA THR A 317 -16.97 -2.38 9.26
C THR A 317 -17.54 -3.25 10.37
N GLY A 318 -16.72 -3.58 11.38
CA GLY A 318 -17.21 -4.26 12.58
C GLY A 318 -17.58 -5.73 12.37
N ASP A 319 -17.10 -6.35 11.31
CA ASP A 319 -17.39 -7.75 10.99
C ASP A 319 -16.20 -8.67 11.34
N TRP A 320 -15.92 -9.69 10.57
CA TRP A 320 -15.11 -10.88 10.86
C TRP A 320 -13.68 -10.60 11.37
N ASN A 321 -13.04 -9.46 11.08
CA ASN A 321 -11.70 -9.18 11.57
C ASN A 321 -11.68 -8.82 13.07
N GLU A 322 -10.60 -9.15 13.77
CA GLU A 322 -10.42 -8.87 15.19
C GLU A 322 -8.95 -8.48 15.49
N GLU A 323 -8.73 -7.69 16.54
CA GLU A 323 -7.44 -7.11 16.89
C GLU A 323 -6.95 -7.62 18.28
N VAL A 324 -7.04 -8.94 18.51
CA VAL A 324 -6.62 -9.56 19.78
C VAL A 324 -5.26 -10.23 19.67
N TYR A 325 -5.00 -10.93 18.55
CA TYR A 325 -3.74 -11.63 18.33
C TYR A 325 -2.61 -10.67 17.97
N PRO A 326 -1.45 -10.67 18.70
CA PRO A 326 -0.38 -9.70 18.49
C PRO A 326 0.52 -9.98 17.27
N GLY A 327 0.25 -11.02 16.52
CA GLY A 327 1.04 -11.43 15.36
C GLY A 327 0.57 -10.88 14.02
N TYR A 328 -0.54 -10.14 13.97
CA TYR A 328 -0.99 -9.38 12.80
C TYR A 328 -0.33 -8.00 12.77
N GLY A 329 -0.14 -7.41 11.60
CA GLY A 329 0.51 -6.11 11.45
C GLY A 329 -0.22 -5.00 12.17
N SER A 330 -1.53 -4.88 11.96
CA SER A 330 -2.38 -3.89 12.63
C SER A 330 -2.37 -4.04 14.14
N SER A 331 -2.59 -5.25 14.66
CA SER A 331 -2.58 -5.54 16.12
C SER A 331 -1.22 -5.30 16.74
N TRP A 332 -0.14 -5.81 16.12
CA TRP A 332 1.22 -5.61 16.62
C TRP A 332 1.53 -4.13 16.79
N GLY A 333 1.16 -3.32 15.81
CA GLY A 333 1.30 -1.88 15.87
C GLY A 333 0.63 -1.27 17.09
N ILE A 334 -0.59 -1.66 17.39
CA ILE A 334 -1.36 -1.18 18.55
C ILE A 334 -0.64 -1.51 19.86
N TYR A 335 -0.10 -2.72 19.99
CA TYR A 335 0.60 -3.14 21.21
C TYR A 335 1.93 -2.44 21.43
N ILE A 336 2.52 -1.84 20.40
CA ILE A 336 3.69 -0.95 20.55
C ILE A 336 3.31 0.53 20.61
N GLY A 337 2.01 0.86 20.62
CA GLY A 337 1.47 2.18 20.92
C GLY A 337 1.11 3.06 19.73
N LEU A 338 1.15 2.56 18.51
CA LEU A 338 0.69 3.27 17.32
C LEU A 338 -0.77 2.95 17.01
N VAL A 339 -1.37 3.73 16.12
CA VAL A 339 -2.70 3.43 15.56
C VAL A 339 -2.51 2.48 14.38
N GLY A 340 -2.80 1.20 14.60
CA GLY A 340 -2.82 0.18 13.55
C GLY A 340 -4.20 0.09 12.92
N ILE A 341 -4.26 -0.01 11.61
CA ILE A 341 -5.50 -0.22 10.87
C ILE A 341 -5.32 -1.26 9.77
N LEU A 342 -6.42 -1.89 9.42
CA LEU A 342 -6.53 -2.90 8.40
C LEU A 342 -7.37 -2.39 7.23
N TYR A 343 -6.98 -2.74 6.02
CA TYR A 343 -7.84 -2.74 4.82
C TYR A 343 -8.00 -4.16 4.32
N GLU A 344 -9.22 -4.49 3.85
CA GLU A 344 -9.52 -5.74 3.16
C GLU A 344 -10.34 -5.43 1.91
N GLN A 345 -9.69 -5.49 0.76
CA GLN A 345 -10.30 -5.24 -0.55
C GLN A 345 -10.77 -6.55 -1.17
N SER A 346 -11.93 -6.56 -1.84
CA SER A 346 -12.28 -7.72 -2.68
C SER A 346 -11.32 -7.84 -3.86
N GLY A 347 -10.66 -8.99 -4.02
CA GLY A 347 -9.65 -9.23 -5.06
C GLY A 347 -10.27 -9.33 -6.46
N ALA A 348 -9.47 -9.03 -7.49
CA ALA A 348 -9.85 -9.22 -8.91
C ALA A 348 -8.72 -9.90 -9.71
N ASP A 349 -7.69 -10.43 -9.04
CA ASP A 349 -6.62 -11.27 -9.59
C ASP A 349 -5.93 -10.70 -10.84
N GLY A 350 -5.78 -9.37 -10.88
CA GLY A 350 -5.17 -8.67 -12.01
C GLY A 350 -6.00 -8.65 -13.29
N SER A 351 -7.32 -8.93 -13.19
CA SER A 351 -8.26 -9.01 -14.32
C SER A 351 -9.60 -8.36 -13.95
N ILE A 352 -10.70 -8.90 -14.44
CA ILE A 352 -12.07 -8.50 -14.06
C ILE A 352 -12.81 -9.71 -13.49
N VAL A 353 -13.62 -9.49 -12.48
CA VAL A 353 -14.46 -10.53 -11.87
C VAL A 353 -15.92 -10.13 -11.91
N LYS A 354 -16.79 -11.03 -12.35
CA LYS A 354 -18.23 -10.89 -12.27
C LYS A 354 -18.74 -11.50 -10.97
N LYS A 355 -19.38 -10.68 -10.14
CA LYS A 355 -20.00 -11.11 -8.87
C LYS A 355 -21.34 -11.80 -9.10
N GLU A 356 -21.87 -12.47 -8.07
CA GLU A 356 -23.15 -13.18 -8.13
C GLU A 356 -24.34 -12.26 -8.44
N ASP A 357 -24.30 -11.00 -8.03
CA ASP A 357 -25.32 -9.99 -8.32
C ASP A 357 -25.23 -9.43 -9.76
N GLY A 358 -24.23 -9.88 -10.53
CA GLY A 358 -23.97 -9.46 -11.90
C GLY A 358 -23.08 -8.24 -12.05
N THR A 359 -22.66 -7.60 -10.94
CA THR A 359 -21.69 -6.51 -11.00
C THR A 359 -20.31 -7.01 -11.41
N ILE A 360 -19.51 -6.14 -12.03
CA ILE A 360 -18.15 -6.45 -12.45
C ILE A 360 -17.21 -5.58 -11.66
N THR A 361 -16.30 -6.21 -10.93
CA THR A 361 -15.16 -5.55 -10.30
C THR A 361 -13.94 -5.68 -11.20
N THR A 362 -13.23 -4.59 -11.44
CA THR A 362 -12.01 -4.57 -12.24
C THR A 362 -10.79 -4.48 -11.34
N TYR A 363 -9.64 -5.00 -11.78
CA TYR A 363 -8.40 -4.86 -11.03
C TYR A 363 -8.00 -3.39 -10.84
N ARG A 364 -8.22 -2.55 -11.84
CA ARG A 364 -7.99 -1.11 -11.73
C ARG A 364 -8.84 -0.46 -10.64
N GLU A 365 -10.08 -0.91 -10.49
CA GLU A 365 -10.97 -0.44 -9.43
C GLU A 365 -10.46 -0.87 -8.04
N THR A 366 -9.99 -2.12 -7.89
CA THR A 366 -9.41 -2.59 -6.61
C THR A 366 -8.15 -1.80 -6.21
N VAL A 367 -7.29 -1.49 -7.16
CA VAL A 367 -6.14 -0.58 -6.98
C VAL A 367 -6.61 0.81 -6.54
N HIS A 368 -7.69 1.31 -7.14
CA HIS A 368 -8.24 2.64 -6.82
C HIS A 368 -8.80 2.69 -5.40
N HIS A 369 -9.52 1.68 -4.95
CA HIS A 369 -10.04 1.58 -3.58
C HIS A 369 -8.90 1.65 -2.54
N GLN A 370 -7.86 0.84 -2.71
CA GLN A 370 -6.67 0.83 -1.84
C GLN A 370 -5.96 2.20 -1.80
N PHE A 371 -5.83 2.83 -2.97
CA PHE A 371 -5.22 4.16 -3.08
C PHE A 371 -6.04 5.25 -2.37
N ILE A 372 -7.37 5.30 -2.58
CA ILE A 372 -8.24 6.27 -1.92
C ILE A 372 -8.28 6.07 -0.41
N SER A 373 -8.31 4.82 0.07
CA SER A 373 -8.17 4.51 1.50
C SER A 373 -6.90 5.11 2.08
N SER A 374 -5.77 4.90 1.40
CA SER A 374 -4.47 5.44 1.81
C SER A 374 -4.48 6.97 1.86
N MET A 375 -5.01 7.63 0.84
CA MET A 375 -5.11 9.09 0.78
C MET A 375 -6.03 9.66 1.88
N ALA A 376 -7.21 9.07 2.08
CA ALA A 376 -8.15 9.50 3.12
C ALA A 376 -7.52 9.41 4.51
N ASN A 377 -6.87 8.30 4.81
CA ASN A 377 -6.21 8.09 6.09
C ASN A 377 -5.04 9.07 6.32
N LEU A 378 -4.20 9.28 5.31
CA LEU A 378 -3.11 10.27 5.41
C LEU A 378 -3.64 11.69 5.60
N GLN A 379 -4.75 12.06 4.96
CA GLN A 379 -5.41 13.36 5.17
C GLN A 379 -5.94 13.49 6.60
N THR A 380 -6.58 12.45 7.13
CA THR A 380 -7.10 12.42 8.51
C THR A 380 -5.99 12.66 9.51
N ILE A 381 -4.91 11.86 9.46
CA ILE A 381 -3.82 11.98 10.43
C ILE A 381 -2.99 13.26 10.24
N ALA A 382 -2.85 13.78 9.03
CA ALA A 382 -2.18 15.05 8.77
C ALA A 382 -2.96 16.24 9.37
N SER A 383 -4.29 16.23 9.22
CA SER A 383 -5.16 17.28 9.77
C SER A 383 -5.17 17.31 11.31
N GLN A 384 -4.85 16.20 11.96
CA GLN A 384 -4.88 16.01 13.41
C GLN A 384 -3.52 15.56 13.99
N LYS A 385 -2.43 15.91 13.34
CA LYS A 385 -1.07 15.49 13.65
C LYS A 385 -0.69 15.72 15.12
N GLU A 386 -1.02 16.87 15.68
CA GLU A 386 -0.69 17.20 17.08
C GLU A 386 -1.46 16.29 18.07
N GLU A 387 -2.72 15.99 17.78
CA GLU A 387 -3.53 15.07 18.58
C GLU A 387 -2.97 13.65 18.51
N LEU A 388 -2.62 13.17 17.31
CA LEU A 388 -2.01 11.86 17.11
C LEU A 388 -0.71 11.70 17.91
N LEU A 389 0.19 12.67 17.80
CA LEU A 389 1.45 12.67 18.55
C LEU A 389 1.25 12.76 20.07
N ASN A 390 0.25 13.52 20.51
CA ASN A 390 -0.10 13.64 21.93
C ASN A 390 -0.65 12.33 22.50
N ASP A 391 -1.56 11.68 21.78
CA ASP A 391 -2.13 10.39 22.19
C ASP A 391 -1.04 9.30 22.19
N TYR A 392 -0.19 9.26 21.17
CA TYR A 392 0.97 8.37 21.14
C TYR A 392 1.88 8.56 22.37
N TYR A 393 2.31 9.80 22.63
CA TYR A 393 3.15 10.12 23.78
C TYR A 393 2.51 9.70 25.11
N ASN A 394 1.22 10.01 25.30
CA ASN A 394 0.50 9.70 26.55
C ASN A 394 0.34 8.18 26.74
N ASN A 395 0.07 7.42 25.68
CA ASN A 395 0.00 5.96 25.71
C ASN A 395 1.36 5.37 26.10
N ARG A 396 2.47 5.84 25.49
CA ARG A 396 3.82 5.41 25.81
C ARG A 396 4.20 5.78 27.25
N LYS A 397 3.84 7.00 27.70
CA LYS A 397 4.08 7.46 29.07
C LYS A 397 3.33 6.58 30.09
N LYS A 398 2.08 6.24 29.81
CA LYS A 398 1.30 5.32 30.67
C LYS A 398 1.93 3.95 30.74
N ALA A 399 2.39 3.42 29.61
CA ALA A 399 3.01 2.09 29.54
C ALA A 399 4.32 1.97 30.35
N VAL A 400 5.09 3.06 30.46
CA VAL A 400 6.37 3.08 31.22
C VAL A 400 6.22 3.65 32.65
N SER A 401 5.03 4.11 33.04
CA SER A 401 4.81 4.56 34.42
C SER A 401 4.75 3.33 35.34
N SER A 402 5.63 3.28 36.34
CA SER A 402 5.52 2.31 37.42
C SER A 402 4.18 2.51 38.13
N LYS A 403 3.46 1.44 38.36
CA LYS A 403 2.30 1.43 39.25
C LYS A 403 2.77 1.43 40.71
#